data_ce65488d991ff780c1c4c1a7316c47c8
#
_entry.id   ce65488d991ff780c1c4c1a7316c47c8
#
_cell.length_a   1.000
_cell.length_b   1.000
_cell.length_c   1.000
_cell.angle_alpha   90.00
_cell.angle_beta   90.00
_cell.angle_gamma   90.00
#
_symmetry.space_group_name_H-M   'P 1'
#
loop_
_entity.id
_entity.type
_entity.pdbx_description
1 polymer ?
#
loop_
_entity_poly.entity_id
_entity_poly.type
_entity_poly.pdbx_seq_one_letter_code
_entity_poly.pdbx_strand_id
1 'polypeptide(L)'
;MMASVLIVLSFLCGVRFVCRSNDSIIRKDYRPYGTLQHEFTYRQKYPEQQELPADFHVSKYCIELTVRNNTKATVRIELKENDRNEYRFTLYHGYVINSIKDRNGDKLNFDQNGDYVTVYAPMGTKELNFSYSGSAGKYYCNYQGIALPGYLPYYPVPGFVKFYE
;
A
#
# COMPACT_ATOMS: atom_id res chain seq x y z
N MET A 1 -24.34 -45.71 -2.91
CA MET A 1 -24.74 -44.38 -2.38
C MET A 1 -23.56 -43.49 -1.95
N MET A 2 -22.59 -44.00 -1.17
CA MET A 2 -21.41 -43.18 -0.76
C MET A 2 -20.52 -42.76 -1.93
N ALA A 3 -20.28 -43.62 -2.93
CA ALA A 3 -19.43 -43.27 -4.09
C ALA A 3 -20.01 -42.12 -4.93
N SER A 4 -21.34 -42.09 -5.09
CA SER A 4 -22.02 -41.01 -5.84
C SER A 4 -21.91 -39.65 -5.13
N VAL A 5 -21.95 -39.61 -3.80
CA VAL A 5 -21.79 -38.43 -2.99
C VAL A 5 -20.36 -37.87 -3.09
N LEU A 6 -19.35 -38.77 -3.08
CA LEU A 6 -17.95 -38.33 -3.23
C LEU A 6 -17.65 -37.74 -4.61
N ILE A 7 -18.23 -38.33 -5.68
CA ILE A 7 -18.06 -37.80 -7.04
C ILE A 7 -18.69 -36.39 -7.15
N VAL A 8 -19.89 -36.19 -6.60
CA VAL A 8 -20.55 -34.88 -6.60
C VAL A 8 -19.77 -33.86 -5.80
N LEU A 9 -19.24 -34.21 -4.61
CA LEU A 9 -18.40 -33.34 -3.80
C LEU A 9 -17.11 -32.98 -4.50
N SER A 10 -16.43 -33.93 -5.15
CA SER A 10 -15.21 -33.67 -5.93
C SER A 10 -15.47 -32.74 -7.11
N PHE A 11 -16.59 -32.95 -7.80
CA PHE A 11 -17.00 -32.09 -8.90
C PHE A 11 -17.30 -30.65 -8.42
N LEU A 12 -18.05 -30.50 -7.33
CA LEU A 12 -18.36 -29.20 -6.73
C LEU A 12 -17.09 -28.47 -6.23
N CYS A 13 -16.15 -29.19 -5.62
CA CYS A 13 -14.85 -28.64 -5.22
C CYS A 13 -14.03 -28.22 -6.44
N GLY A 14 -14.01 -29.03 -7.51
CA GLY A 14 -13.32 -28.71 -8.77
C GLY A 14 -13.92 -27.49 -9.45
N VAL A 15 -15.24 -27.41 -9.56
CA VAL A 15 -15.94 -26.24 -10.13
C VAL A 15 -15.67 -24.99 -9.29
N ARG A 16 -15.71 -25.09 -7.96
CA ARG A 16 -15.42 -23.98 -7.07
C ARG A 16 -13.96 -23.50 -7.16
N PHE A 17 -13.03 -24.42 -7.36
CA PHE A 17 -11.63 -24.11 -7.60
C PHE A 17 -11.45 -23.38 -8.94
N VAL A 18 -12.02 -23.90 -10.03
CA VAL A 18 -11.96 -23.27 -11.36
C VAL A 18 -12.65 -21.91 -11.37
N CYS A 19 -13.82 -21.76 -10.75
CA CYS A 19 -14.48 -20.47 -10.63
C CYS A 19 -13.67 -19.46 -9.82
N ARG A 20 -13.05 -19.89 -8.72
CA ARG A 20 -12.20 -19.03 -7.90
C ARG A 20 -10.92 -18.63 -8.59
N SER A 21 -10.28 -19.55 -9.33
CA SER A 21 -9.09 -19.24 -10.13
C SER A 21 -9.42 -18.32 -11.31
N ASN A 22 -10.54 -18.55 -12.00
CA ASN A 22 -10.98 -17.70 -13.10
C ASN A 22 -11.41 -16.31 -12.63
N ASP A 23 -12.11 -16.19 -11.49
CA ASP A 23 -12.53 -14.89 -10.96
C ASP A 23 -11.36 -14.02 -10.51
N SER A 24 -10.28 -14.64 -10.02
CA SER A 24 -9.15 -13.88 -9.46
C SER A 24 -8.05 -13.61 -10.48
N ILE A 25 -7.76 -14.52 -11.42
CA ILE A 25 -6.63 -14.38 -12.35
C ILE A 25 -7.07 -13.84 -13.71
N ILE A 26 -8.13 -14.38 -14.31
CA ILE A 26 -8.38 -14.19 -15.73
C ILE A 26 -9.39 -13.10 -16.03
N ARG A 27 -10.40 -12.89 -15.19
CA ARG A 27 -11.46 -11.93 -15.51
C ARG A 27 -11.29 -10.52 -14.96
N LYS A 28 -10.64 -10.35 -13.81
CA LYS A 28 -10.48 -9.04 -13.17
C LYS A 28 -9.11 -8.43 -13.38
N ASP A 29 -8.07 -9.26 -13.49
CA ASP A 29 -6.69 -8.80 -13.53
C ASP A 29 -6.12 -8.69 -14.95
N TYR A 30 -6.70 -9.42 -15.91
CA TYR A 30 -6.37 -9.29 -17.34
C TYR A 30 -7.26 -8.29 -18.08
N ARG A 31 -7.98 -7.46 -17.39
CA ARG A 31 -8.37 -6.19 -18.00
C ARG A 31 -7.20 -5.24 -17.79
N PRO A 32 -6.24 -5.17 -18.72
CA PRO A 32 -5.16 -4.19 -18.63
C PRO A 32 -5.72 -2.77 -18.52
N TYR A 33 -6.96 -2.59 -18.96
CA TYR A 33 -7.73 -1.36 -18.85
C TYR A 33 -8.19 -1.01 -17.41
N GLY A 34 -8.37 -1.97 -16.51
CA GLY A 34 -8.87 -1.68 -15.16
C GLY A 34 -7.85 -0.97 -14.29
N THR A 35 -6.61 -1.46 -14.27
CA THR A 35 -5.51 -0.84 -13.52
C THR A 35 -5.05 0.43 -14.21
N LEU A 36 -4.90 0.43 -15.53
CA LEU A 36 -4.56 1.62 -16.31
C LEU A 36 -5.65 2.68 -16.22
N GLN A 37 -6.94 2.30 -16.25
CA GLN A 37 -8.03 3.26 -16.09
C GLN A 37 -8.08 3.84 -14.68
N HIS A 38 -7.77 3.07 -13.65
CA HIS A 38 -7.66 3.57 -12.29
C HIS A 38 -6.52 4.58 -12.16
N GLU A 39 -5.34 4.26 -12.67
CA GLU A 39 -4.18 5.16 -12.70
C GLU A 39 -4.47 6.42 -13.55
N PHE A 40 -5.10 6.26 -14.70
CA PHE A 40 -5.51 7.38 -15.54
C PHE A 40 -6.50 8.30 -14.83
N THR A 41 -7.51 7.75 -14.16
CA THR A 41 -8.48 8.52 -13.37
C THR A 41 -7.79 9.21 -12.18
N TYR A 42 -6.86 8.53 -11.54
CA TYR A 42 -6.04 9.09 -10.47
C TYR A 42 -5.23 10.30 -10.96
N ARG A 43 -4.51 10.15 -12.08
CA ARG A 43 -3.73 11.24 -12.68
C ARG A 43 -4.60 12.42 -13.13
N GLN A 44 -5.81 12.17 -13.62
CA GLN A 44 -6.77 13.24 -13.92
C GLN A 44 -7.22 14.01 -12.69
N LYS A 45 -7.41 13.31 -11.57
CA LYS A 45 -7.81 13.92 -10.29
C LYS A 45 -6.68 14.71 -9.62
N TYR A 46 -5.43 14.28 -9.83
CA TYR A 46 -4.22 14.86 -9.23
C TYR A 46 -3.20 15.25 -10.32
N PRO A 47 -3.55 16.20 -11.24
CA PRO A 47 -2.74 16.48 -12.43
C PRO A 47 -1.40 17.13 -12.12
N GLU A 48 -1.31 17.86 -11.01
CA GLU A 48 -0.13 18.67 -10.67
C GLU A 48 0.32 18.36 -9.24
N GLN A 49 1.03 17.25 -9.11
CA GLN A 49 1.73 16.98 -7.86
C GLN A 49 3.14 17.56 -7.96
N GLN A 50 3.42 18.58 -7.15
CA GLN A 50 4.75 19.17 -7.10
C GLN A 50 5.71 18.23 -6.35
N GLU A 51 6.83 17.90 -6.98
CA GLU A 51 7.91 17.21 -6.31
C GLU A 51 8.58 18.12 -5.29
N LEU A 52 8.76 17.58 -4.09
CA LEU A 52 9.46 18.23 -3.00
C LEU A 52 10.43 17.22 -2.39
N PRO A 53 11.74 17.41 -2.54
CA PRO A 53 12.71 16.52 -1.94
C PRO A 53 12.55 16.49 -0.41
N ALA A 54 12.90 15.38 0.21
CA ALA A 54 12.92 15.29 1.65
C ALA A 54 13.97 16.25 2.22
N ASP A 55 13.59 16.97 3.24
CA ASP A 55 14.44 17.88 3.98
C ASP A 55 14.83 17.33 5.36
N PHE A 56 14.64 16.01 5.55
CA PHE A 56 15.01 15.24 6.73
C PHE A 56 15.64 13.91 6.31
N HIS A 57 16.30 13.24 7.24
CA HIS A 57 16.97 11.96 6.98
C HIS A 57 16.37 10.83 7.82
N VAL A 58 16.07 9.73 7.15
CA VAL A 58 15.71 8.48 7.80
C VAL A 58 16.98 7.68 8.09
N SER A 59 17.13 7.21 9.32
CA SER A 59 18.24 6.37 9.73
C SER A 59 17.96 4.88 9.56
N LYS A 60 16.66 4.49 9.73
CA LYS A 60 16.28 3.08 9.67
C LYS A 60 14.80 2.91 9.36
N TYR A 61 14.50 1.86 8.61
CA TYR A 61 13.17 1.32 8.43
C TYR A 61 13.04 -0.07 9.06
N CYS A 62 11.90 -0.31 9.70
CA CYS A 62 11.44 -1.65 10.06
C CYS A 62 10.05 -1.81 9.45
N ILE A 63 9.93 -2.71 8.48
CA ILE A 63 8.72 -2.87 7.68
C ILE A 63 8.14 -4.26 7.92
N GLU A 64 6.93 -4.32 8.42
CA GLU A 64 6.15 -5.54 8.60
C GLU A 64 4.96 -5.53 7.65
N LEU A 65 4.92 -6.49 6.73
CA LEU A 65 3.87 -6.62 5.74
C LEU A 65 3.11 -7.94 5.93
N THR A 66 1.80 -7.85 6.05
CA THR A 66 0.90 -8.99 5.93
C THR A 66 0.20 -8.90 4.59
N VAL A 67 0.56 -9.80 3.68
CA VAL A 67 0.06 -9.80 2.32
C VAL A 67 -0.97 -10.90 2.15
N ARG A 68 -2.17 -10.49 1.75
CA ARG A 68 -3.28 -11.35 1.32
C ARG A 68 -3.96 -10.69 0.12
N ASN A 69 -5.29 -10.80 0.01
CA ASN A 69 -6.06 -10.03 -0.97
C ASN A 69 -5.93 -8.51 -0.77
N ASN A 70 -5.68 -8.09 0.47
CA ASN A 70 -5.27 -6.73 0.84
C ASN A 70 -3.99 -6.81 1.66
N THR A 71 -3.13 -5.83 1.49
CA THR A 71 -1.92 -5.65 2.29
C THR A 71 -2.29 -4.90 3.58
N LYS A 72 -1.76 -5.37 4.70
CA LYS A 72 -1.69 -4.61 5.95
C LYS A 72 -0.23 -4.39 6.25
N ALA A 73 0.12 -3.18 6.61
CA ALA A 73 1.49 -2.81 6.89
C ALA A 73 1.62 -2.05 8.20
N THR A 74 2.71 -2.34 8.90
CA THR A 74 3.23 -1.53 9.99
C THR A 74 4.65 -1.15 9.64
N VAL A 75 4.94 0.15 9.58
CA VAL A 75 6.25 0.67 9.22
C VAL A 75 6.73 1.59 10.32
N ARG A 76 7.82 1.20 10.97
CA ARG A 76 8.54 2.05 11.92
C ARG A 76 9.71 2.72 11.20
N ILE A 77 9.75 4.03 11.31
CA ILE A 77 10.75 4.90 10.71
C ILE A 77 11.51 5.59 11.83
N GLU A 78 12.82 5.34 11.92
CA GLU A 78 13.70 6.05 12.82
C GLU A 78 14.30 7.26 12.09
N LEU A 79 14.12 8.44 12.65
CA LEU A 79 14.60 9.71 12.09
C LEU A 79 15.95 10.09 12.71
N LYS A 80 16.82 10.69 11.91
CA LYS A 80 17.98 11.39 12.46
C LYS A 80 17.51 12.62 13.21
N GLU A 81 18.34 13.10 14.12
CA GLU A 81 18.07 14.30 14.90
C GLU A 81 17.74 15.49 13.98
N ASN A 82 16.62 16.16 14.28
CA ASN A 82 16.09 17.26 13.48
C ASN A 82 15.15 18.13 14.32
N ASP A 83 14.97 19.38 13.88
CA ASP A 83 14.10 20.38 14.52
C ASP A 83 12.81 20.61 13.72
N ARG A 84 12.31 19.55 13.08
CA ARG A 84 11.13 19.62 12.23
C ARG A 84 9.87 19.29 12.99
N ASN A 85 8.77 19.86 12.53
CA ASN A 85 7.41 19.55 12.98
C ASN A 85 6.51 19.04 11.85
N GLU A 86 7.05 18.98 10.62
CA GLU A 86 6.36 18.50 9.43
C GLU A 86 7.28 17.56 8.65
N TYR A 87 6.74 16.39 8.27
CA TYR A 87 7.45 15.35 7.54
C TYR A 87 6.64 14.93 6.33
N ARG A 88 7.24 14.98 5.15
CA ARG A 88 6.60 14.67 3.88
C ARG A 88 7.05 13.31 3.38
N PHE A 89 6.07 12.49 2.99
CA PHE A 89 6.30 11.15 2.46
C PHE A 89 5.46 10.92 1.21
N THR A 90 5.93 10.00 0.40
CA THR A 90 5.14 9.42 -0.70
C THR A 90 4.78 7.99 -0.34
N LEU A 91 3.50 7.66 -0.46
CA LEU A 91 2.94 6.32 -0.26
C LEU A 91 1.88 6.10 -1.34
N TYR A 92 1.94 4.96 -2.02
CA TYR A 92 0.99 4.66 -3.09
C TYR A 92 -0.47 4.87 -2.66
N HIS A 93 -1.24 5.58 -3.47
CA HIS A 93 -2.62 5.99 -3.18
C HIS A 93 -3.62 4.84 -2.97
N GLY A 94 -3.27 3.63 -3.38
CA GLY A 94 -4.03 2.42 -3.06
C GLY A 94 -3.94 1.98 -1.59
N TYR A 95 -3.08 2.62 -0.80
CA TYR A 95 -2.97 2.41 0.64
C TYR A 95 -3.61 3.55 1.40
N VAL A 96 -4.46 3.21 2.37
CA VAL A 96 -5.11 4.15 3.27
C VAL A 96 -4.43 4.06 4.63
N ILE A 97 -3.96 5.19 5.13
CA ILE A 97 -3.33 5.27 6.45
C ILE A 97 -4.40 5.19 7.53
N ASN A 98 -4.26 4.19 8.40
CA ASN A 98 -5.16 3.97 9.53
C ASN A 98 -4.74 4.84 10.74
N SER A 99 -3.45 4.96 10.97
CA SER A 99 -2.88 5.81 12.02
C SER A 99 -1.39 6.03 11.82
N ILE A 100 -0.91 7.16 12.32
CA ILE A 100 0.50 7.45 12.52
C ILE A 100 0.69 7.77 13.99
N LYS A 101 1.73 7.21 14.60
CA LYS A 101 2.05 7.39 16.01
C LYS A 101 3.51 7.74 16.19
N ASP A 102 3.82 8.46 17.26
CA ASP A 102 5.19 8.67 17.69
C ASP A 102 5.74 7.47 18.48
N ARG A 103 6.95 7.61 19.01
CA ARG A 103 7.61 6.60 19.85
C ARG A 103 6.85 6.26 21.13
N ASN A 104 6.09 7.21 21.68
CA ASN A 104 5.34 7.03 22.92
C ASN A 104 3.98 6.35 22.67
N GLY A 105 3.60 6.20 21.40
CA GLY A 105 2.30 5.66 21.00
C GLY A 105 1.23 6.74 20.83
N ASP A 106 1.58 8.01 20.96
CA ASP A 106 0.66 9.13 20.78
C ASP A 106 0.32 9.29 19.29
N LYS A 107 -0.96 9.51 19.00
CA LYS A 107 -1.43 9.71 17.64
C LYS A 107 -0.97 11.05 17.09
N LEU A 108 -0.43 11.04 15.89
CA LEU A 108 -0.04 12.22 15.15
C LEU A 108 -1.10 12.58 14.11
N ASN A 109 -1.26 13.87 13.87
CA ASN A 109 -2.09 14.36 12.77
C ASN A 109 -1.36 14.18 11.45
N PHE A 110 -2.10 13.89 10.39
CA PHE A 110 -1.56 13.76 9.05
C PHE A 110 -2.62 14.10 8.00
N ASP A 111 -2.17 14.50 6.83
CA ASP A 111 -2.97 14.67 5.62
C ASP A 111 -2.47 13.70 4.55
N GLN A 112 -3.39 12.98 3.91
CA GLN A 112 -3.09 12.12 2.76
C GLN A 112 -3.83 12.66 1.54
N ASN A 113 -3.08 13.16 0.57
CA ASN A 113 -3.61 13.68 -0.69
C ASN A 113 -3.02 12.88 -1.86
N GLY A 114 -3.76 11.86 -2.28
CA GLY A 114 -3.27 10.90 -3.26
C GLY A 114 -2.07 10.12 -2.73
N ASP A 115 -0.95 10.18 -3.45
CA ASP A 115 0.30 9.54 -3.05
C ASP A 115 1.05 10.32 -1.96
N TYR A 116 0.70 11.58 -1.72
CA TYR A 116 1.44 12.46 -0.83
C TYR A 116 0.85 12.48 0.58
N VAL A 117 1.73 12.29 1.54
CA VAL A 117 1.39 12.24 2.97
C VAL A 117 2.22 13.27 3.70
N THR A 118 1.54 14.17 4.40
CA THR A 118 2.17 15.13 5.30
C THR A 118 1.85 14.73 6.74
N VAL A 119 2.86 14.55 7.56
CA VAL A 119 2.74 14.18 8.98
C VAL A 119 3.15 15.35 9.83
N TYR A 120 2.29 15.73 10.76
CA TYR A 120 2.56 16.80 11.74
C TYR A 120 2.94 16.16 13.08
N ALA A 121 4.17 16.41 13.53
CA ALA A 121 4.70 15.83 14.74
C ALA A 121 5.43 16.89 15.58
N PRO A 122 5.57 16.69 16.90
CA PRO A 122 6.37 17.57 17.74
C PRO A 122 7.82 17.70 17.24
N MET A 123 8.42 18.88 17.45
CA MET A 123 9.85 19.08 17.16
C MET A 123 10.70 18.05 17.89
N GLY A 124 11.74 17.55 17.22
CA GLY A 124 12.63 16.55 17.77
C GLY A 124 12.05 15.13 17.78
N THR A 125 10.96 14.88 17.05
CA THR A 125 10.41 13.53 16.89
C THR A 125 11.45 12.62 16.26
N LYS A 126 11.74 11.49 16.93
CA LYS A 126 12.79 10.53 16.53
C LYS A 126 12.23 9.29 15.86
N GLU A 127 10.93 9.04 15.98
CA GLU A 127 10.31 7.84 15.44
C GLU A 127 8.88 8.10 14.98
N LEU A 128 8.52 7.54 13.83
CA LEU A 128 7.18 7.55 13.28
C LEU A 128 6.74 6.11 13.01
N ASN A 129 5.58 5.75 13.52
CA ASN A 129 4.98 4.42 13.36
C ASN A 129 3.73 4.53 12.49
N PHE A 130 3.84 4.13 11.24
CA PHE A 130 2.73 4.09 10.29
C PHE A 130 2.00 2.76 10.38
N SER A 131 0.69 2.82 10.40
CA SER A 131 -0.19 1.66 10.17
C SER A 131 -1.11 2.00 9.01
N TYR A 132 -1.09 1.18 7.97
CA TYR A 132 -1.91 1.38 6.78
C TYR A 132 -2.37 0.06 6.20
N SER A 133 -3.37 0.13 5.33
CA SER A 133 -3.90 -1.04 4.64
C SER A 133 -4.42 -0.65 3.26
N GLY A 134 -4.51 -1.62 2.36
CA GLY A 134 -4.99 -1.38 1.02
C GLY A 134 -4.45 -2.37 0.02
N SER A 135 -4.42 -1.99 -1.24
CA SER A 135 -3.93 -2.83 -2.33
C SER A 135 -3.08 -2.01 -3.29
N ALA A 136 -1.92 -2.54 -3.64
CA ALA A 136 -1.10 -2.03 -4.74
C ALA A 136 -1.66 -2.38 -6.13
N GLY A 137 -2.94 -2.76 -6.20
CA GLY A 137 -3.56 -3.32 -7.37
C GLY A 137 -3.26 -4.82 -7.49
N LYS A 138 -4.15 -5.52 -8.16
CA LYS A 138 -4.07 -6.98 -8.28
C LYS A 138 -2.90 -7.47 -9.14
N TYR A 139 -2.33 -6.59 -9.95
CA TYR A 139 -1.14 -6.87 -10.72
C TYR A 139 0.08 -7.08 -9.81
N TYR A 140 0.20 -6.26 -8.76
CA TYR A 140 1.32 -6.32 -7.83
C TYR A 140 1.07 -7.19 -6.61
N CYS A 141 -0.19 -7.39 -6.25
CA CYS A 141 -0.56 -8.10 -5.04
C CYS A 141 -1.85 -8.91 -5.26
N ASN A 142 -1.72 -10.22 -5.25
CA ASN A 142 -2.84 -11.16 -5.41
C ASN A 142 -2.62 -12.41 -4.53
N TYR A 143 -3.54 -13.37 -4.59
CA TYR A 143 -3.45 -14.61 -3.80
C TYR A 143 -2.29 -15.53 -4.19
N GLN A 144 -1.67 -15.34 -5.35
CA GLN A 144 -0.52 -16.13 -5.82
C GLN A 144 0.81 -15.58 -5.32
N GLY A 145 0.86 -14.28 -5.04
CA GLY A 145 2.08 -13.63 -4.60
C GLY A 145 2.01 -12.12 -4.59
N ILE A 146 3.15 -11.56 -4.30
CA ILE A 146 3.36 -10.12 -4.29
C ILE A 146 4.59 -9.79 -5.12
N ALA A 147 4.49 -8.76 -5.96
CA ALA A 147 5.60 -8.11 -6.62
C ALA A 147 5.62 -6.65 -6.20
N LEU A 148 6.66 -6.24 -5.47
CA LEU A 148 6.85 -4.86 -5.01
C LEU A 148 8.07 -4.27 -5.72
N PRO A 149 7.90 -3.76 -6.95
CA PRO A 149 8.99 -3.16 -7.68
C PRO A 149 9.46 -1.87 -6.99
N GLY A 150 10.72 -1.52 -7.17
CA GLY A 150 11.33 -0.36 -6.53
C GLY A 150 10.70 0.98 -6.90
N TYR A 151 9.97 1.03 -8.02
CA TYR A 151 9.22 2.23 -8.44
C TYR A 151 7.83 2.35 -7.79
N LEU A 152 7.35 1.33 -7.07
CA LEU A 152 6.09 1.39 -6.35
C LEU A 152 6.36 1.82 -4.90
N PRO A 153 5.87 2.97 -4.44
CA PRO A 153 6.05 3.40 -3.06
C PRO A 153 5.12 2.63 -2.12
N TYR A 154 5.44 1.35 -1.88
CA TYR A 154 4.66 0.46 -1.01
C TYR A 154 4.92 0.70 0.49
N TYR A 155 5.88 1.55 0.81
CA TYR A 155 6.17 2.05 2.16
C TYR A 155 6.37 3.57 2.09
N PRO A 156 6.25 4.32 3.19
CA PRO A 156 6.43 5.76 3.19
C PRO A 156 7.85 6.14 2.78
N VAL A 157 8.01 6.67 1.57
CA VAL A 157 9.30 7.16 1.03
C VAL A 157 9.44 8.65 1.33
N PRO A 158 10.58 9.12 1.86
CA PRO A 158 10.77 10.51 2.23
C PRO A 158 10.65 11.45 1.03
N GLY A 159 9.97 12.56 1.23
CA GLY A 159 9.71 13.58 0.22
C GLY A 159 8.47 13.29 -0.61
N PHE A 160 8.13 14.25 -1.45
CA PHE A 160 7.11 14.11 -2.48
C PHE A 160 7.80 13.77 -3.79
N VAL A 161 7.77 12.50 -4.16
CA VAL A 161 8.49 11.96 -5.32
C VAL A 161 7.49 11.36 -6.30
N LYS A 162 7.69 11.63 -7.58
CA LYS A 162 6.95 10.96 -8.66
C LYS A 162 7.62 9.63 -8.96
N PHE A 163 6.86 8.55 -8.93
CA PHE A 163 7.36 7.21 -9.20
C PHE A 163 7.02 6.70 -10.60
N TYR A 164 6.17 7.41 -11.33
CA TYR A 164 5.65 6.98 -12.61
C TYR A 164 5.89 8.07 -13.66
N GLU A 165 7.02 8.01 -14.31
CA GLU A 165 7.25 8.65 -15.61
C GLU A 165 7.51 7.60 -16.67
#